data_bf2e2a9256db52161b84cad10524c47f
#
_entry.id   bf2e2a9256db52161b84cad10524c47f
#
_cell.length_a   1.000
_cell.length_b   1.000
_cell.length_c   1.000
_cell.angle_alpha   90.00
_cell.angle_beta   90.00
_cell.angle_gamma   90.00
#
_symmetry.space_group_name_H-M   'P 1'
#
loop_
_entity.id
_entity.type
_entity.pdbx_description
1 polymer ?
#
loop_
_entity_poly.entity_id
_entity_poly.type
_entity_poly.pdbx_seq_one_letter_code
_entity_poly.pdbx_strand_id
1 'polypeptide(L)'
;MTVLSMPGHGRAGEAARAWQRVRAIARRHAYVLARSPHRLFDVTLWPLVDVLLFGSLGVFVSHHRGSGSIAFAYLLSGIVLWHVVYQSQIALSTGLLEETWSRNMLNLMVTPMSELEYALGVMLFGMVKLFVGVGVAAATAAAFYAFDVTTLGFDILPVAAVLLLVGWVIALFVIGIVLRFGSGAEALAWGILFMVMPLSGVFYPTRALPAFLQPLAVALPTTHAFAAGRALLDHQGLQWGQLAIAGLSTLALLVVAVAFVSAMLGLFRKRGYVTRYT
;
A
#
# COMPACT_ATOMS: atom_id res chain seq x y z
N MET A 1 21.45 -7.30 51.68
CA MET A 1 20.84 -6.68 50.51
C MET A 1 20.25 -7.80 49.67
N THR A 2 18.95 -8.07 49.81
CA THR A 2 18.27 -9.21 49.18
C THR A 2 17.88 -8.74 47.77
N VAL A 3 18.52 -9.27 46.73
CA VAL A 3 18.14 -9.05 45.34
C VAL A 3 16.81 -9.76 45.13
N LEU A 4 15.74 -9.00 45.07
CA LEU A 4 14.42 -9.48 44.65
C LEU A 4 14.54 -10.02 43.21
N SER A 5 14.56 -11.33 43.06
CA SER A 5 14.44 -12.00 41.77
C SER A 5 13.05 -11.65 41.18
N MET A 6 13.03 -10.83 40.15
CA MET A 6 11.83 -10.57 39.38
C MET A 6 11.30 -11.90 38.78
N PRO A 7 9.99 -12.19 38.88
CA PRO A 7 9.44 -13.42 38.34
C PRO A 7 9.68 -13.47 36.81
N GLY A 8 10.15 -14.63 36.36
CA GLY A 8 10.48 -14.89 34.96
C GLY A 8 9.32 -14.49 34.02
N HIS A 9 9.59 -13.55 33.15
CA HIS A 9 8.62 -13.09 32.17
C HIS A 9 8.52 -14.15 31.07
N GLY A 10 7.52 -15.03 31.20
CA GLY A 10 7.25 -16.03 30.16
C GLY A 10 7.03 -15.37 28.79
N ARG A 11 7.36 -16.10 27.70
CA ARG A 11 7.19 -15.67 26.31
C ARG A 11 5.81 -15.03 26.02
N ALA A 12 4.75 -15.48 26.69
CA ALA A 12 3.42 -14.89 26.61
C ALA A 12 3.36 -13.43 27.10
N GLY A 13 4.08 -13.10 28.18
CA GLY A 13 4.13 -11.73 28.70
C GLY A 13 4.93 -10.77 27.81
N GLU A 14 5.94 -11.27 27.10
CA GLU A 14 6.69 -10.47 26.12
C GLU A 14 5.86 -10.19 24.86
N ALA A 15 5.15 -11.19 24.34
CA ALA A 15 4.26 -11.02 23.19
C ALA A 15 3.11 -10.04 23.50
N ALA A 16 2.52 -10.09 24.69
CA ALA A 16 1.49 -9.16 25.12
C ALA A 16 2.01 -7.71 25.18
N ARG A 17 3.22 -7.51 25.69
CA ARG A 17 3.88 -6.18 25.71
C ARG A 17 4.23 -5.69 24.31
N ALA A 18 4.74 -6.56 23.44
CA ALA A 18 4.99 -6.23 22.03
C ALA A 18 3.70 -5.76 21.34
N TRP A 19 2.60 -6.50 21.53
CA TRP A 19 1.29 -6.13 20.99
C TRP A 19 0.77 -4.79 21.55
N GLN A 20 0.99 -4.50 22.82
CA GLN A 20 0.64 -3.21 23.41
C GLN A 20 1.41 -2.06 22.75
N ARG A 21 2.72 -2.24 22.47
CA ARG A 21 3.53 -1.24 21.76
C ARG A 21 3.03 -1.02 20.32
N VAL A 22 2.74 -2.08 19.57
CA VAL A 22 2.14 -2.03 18.22
C VAL A 22 0.83 -1.24 18.24
N ARG A 23 -0.08 -1.55 19.17
CA ARG A 23 -1.35 -0.83 19.31
C ARG A 23 -1.16 0.63 19.72
N ALA A 24 -0.16 0.95 20.52
CA ALA A 24 0.14 2.34 20.91
C ALA A 24 0.53 3.18 19.70
N ILE A 25 1.37 2.65 18.81
CA ILE A 25 1.73 3.32 17.55
C ILE A 25 0.51 3.51 16.65
N ALA A 26 -0.28 2.46 16.44
CA ALA A 26 -1.50 2.55 15.62
C ALA A 26 -2.47 3.61 16.16
N ARG A 27 -2.69 3.65 17.49
CA ARG A 27 -3.53 4.67 18.14
C ARG A 27 -2.96 6.08 17.97
N ARG A 28 -1.65 6.26 18.12
CA ARG A 28 -0.99 7.56 17.94
C ARG A 28 -1.27 8.10 16.53
N HIS A 29 -1.05 7.29 15.49
CA HIS A 29 -1.34 7.68 14.11
C HIS A 29 -2.83 7.94 13.86
N ALA A 30 -3.72 7.16 14.48
CA ALA A 30 -5.17 7.38 14.39
C ALA A 30 -5.59 8.73 15.01
N TYR A 31 -5.05 9.10 16.18
CA TYR A 31 -5.30 10.39 16.78
C TYR A 31 -4.76 11.56 15.96
N VAL A 32 -3.60 11.40 15.36
CA VAL A 32 -3.01 12.41 14.46
C VAL A 32 -3.91 12.59 13.23
N LEU A 33 -4.38 11.50 12.63
CA LEU A 33 -5.31 11.56 11.49
C LEU A 33 -6.62 12.28 11.89
N ALA A 34 -7.25 11.85 12.99
CA ALA A 34 -8.54 12.39 13.42
C ALA A 34 -8.51 13.91 13.76
N ARG A 35 -7.34 14.41 14.20
CA ARG A 35 -7.13 15.83 14.54
C ARG A 35 -6.58 16.67 13.40
N SER A 36 -6.37 16.07 12.22
CA SER A 36 -5.76 16.75 11.06
C SER A 36 -6.72 16.73 9.87
N PRO A 37 -7.60 17.75 9.73
CA PRO A 37 -8.59 17.76 8.64
C PRO A 37 -7.99 17.59 7.24
N HIS A 38 -6.79 18.17 7.00
CA HIS A 38 -6.10 18.04 5.72
C HIS A 38 -5.70 16.59 5.41
N ARG A 39 -5.37 15.78 6.43
CA ARG A 39 -5.03 14.36 6.24
C ARG A 39 -6.27 13.50 5.98
N LEU A 40 -7.39 13.82 6.62
CA LEU A 40 -8.68 13.19 6.31
C LEU A 40 -9.11 13.52 4.89
N PHE A 41 -8.96 14.78 4.50
CA PHE A 41 -9.22 15.23 3.15
C PHE A 41 -8.37 14.47 2.12
N ASP A 42 -7.08 14.29 2.38
CA ASP A 42 -6.17 13.55 1.51
C ASP A 42 -6.59 12.08 1.33
N VAL A 43 -6.98 11.40 2.40
CA VAL A 43 -7.43 10.00 2.35
C VAL A 43 -8.76 9.83 1.60
N THR A 44 -9.61 10.86 1.56
CA THR A 44 -10.95 10.79 0.97
C THR A 44 -11.03 11.42 -0.41
N LEU A 45 -10.33 12.54 -0.64
CA LEU A 45 -10.41 13.30 -1.88
C LEU A 45 -9.81 12.55 -3.07
N TRP A 46 -8.61 11.99 -2.91
CA TRP A 46 -7.93 11.31 -4.02
C TRP A 46 -8.73 10.12 -4.55
N PRO A 47 -9.24 9.19 -3.73
CA PRO A 47 -10.11 8.12 -4.22
C PRO A 47 -11.36 8.63 -4.93
N LEU A 48 -11.97 9.70 -4.43
CA LEU A 48 -13.15 10.31 -5.04
C LEU A 48 -12.82 10.90 -6.42
N VAL A 49 -11.75 11.72 -6.51
CA VAL A 49 -11.33 12.36 -7.77
C VAL A 49 -10.94 11.31 -8.81
N ASP A 50 -10.19 10.30 -8.42
CA ASP A 50 -9.75 9.24 -9.32
C ASP A 50 -10.95 8.45 -9.88
N VAL A 51 -11.90 8.07 -9.02
CA VAL A 51 -13.10 7.36 -9.47
C VAL A 51 -13.96 8.24 -10.38
N LEU A 52 -14.11 9.54 -10.07
CA LEU A 52 -14.83 10.47 -10.95
C LEU A 52 -14.13 10.61 -12.30
N LEU A 53 -12.79 10.74 -12.32
CA LEU A 53 -12.03 10.88 -13.54
C LEU A 53 -12.11 9.62 -14.41
N PHE A 54 -11.76 8.46 -13.85
CA PHE A 54 -11.73 7.21 -14.61
C PHE A 54 -13.13 6.66 -14.91
N GLY A 55 -14.10 6.93 -14.05
CA GLY A 55 -15.50 6.62 -14.30
C GLY A 55 -16.06 7.44 -15.46
N SER A 56 -15.82 8.77 -15.47
CA SER A 56 -16.24 9.63 -16.58
C SER A 56 -15.54 9.25 -17.88
N LEU A 57 -14.24 8.90 -17.83
CA LEU A 57 -13.51 8.38 -18.98
C LEU A 57 -14.13 7.05 -19.48
N GLY A 58 -14.51 6.17 -18.58
CA GLY A 58 -15.18 4.92 -18.91
C GLY A 58 -16.52 5.13 -19.62
N VAL A 59 -17.34 6.06 -19.11
CA VAL A 59 -18.61 6.46 -19.76
C VAL A 59 -18.34 7.03 -21.15
N PHE A 60 -17.36 7.93 -21.28
CA PHE A 60 -16.99 8.53 -22.57
C PHE A 60 -16.58 7.47 -23.60
N VAL A 61 -15.67 6.55 -23.22
CA VAL A 61 -15.21 5.47 -24.13
C VAL A 61 -16.34 4.53 -24.51
N SER A 62 -17.22 4.19 -23.57
CA SER A 62 -18.36 3.30 -23.84
C SER A 62 -19.33 3.87 -24.87
N HIS A 63 -19.59 5.16 -24.82
CA HIS A 63 -20.50 5.82 -25.78
C HIS A 63 -19.91 5.94 -27.20
N HIS A 64 -18.58 6.14 -27.32
CA HIS A 64 -17.94 6.41 -28.61
C HIS A 64 -17.48 5.15 -29.37
N ARG A 65 -17.30 4.01 -28.71
CA ARG A 65 -16.78 2.79 -29.34
C ARG A 65 -17.72 1.59 -29.39
N GLY A 66 -18.96 1.72 -28.92
CA GLY A 66 -19.94 0.64 -28.98
C GLY A 66 -19.62 -0.61 -28.13
N SER A 67 -18.50 -0.62 -27.43
CA SER A 67 -18.05 -1.70 -26.53
C SER A 67 -18.50 -1.47 -25.08
N GLY A 68 -19.58 -0.84 -24.91
CA GLY A 68 -20.33 -0.25 -23.82
C GLY A 68 -19.96 -0.63 -22.39
N SER A 69 -20.23 -1.82 -21.95
CA SER A 69 -20.16 -2.13 -20.49
C SER A 69 -18.80 -2.64 -20.03
N ILE A 70 -18.06 -3.34 -20.88
CA ILE A 70 -16.81 -4.00 -20.48
C ILE A 70 -15.70 -2.97 -20.19
N ALA A 71 -15.46 -2.02 -21.10
CA ALA A 71 -14.42 -1.01 -20.92
C ALA A 71 -14.66 -0.14 -19.67
N PHE A 72 -15.94 0.18 -19.42
CA PHE A 72 -16.35 0.91 -18.23
C PHE A 72 -16.07 0.13 -16.94
N ALA A 73 -16.48 -1.14 -16.87
CA ALA A 73 -16.25 -2.01 -15.72
C ALA A 73 -14.75 -2.22 -15.45
N TYR A 74 -13.92 -2.34 -16.50
CA TYR A 74 -12.48 -2.45 -16.40
C TYR A 74 -11.84 -1.21 -15.75
N LEU A 75 -12.25 0.00 -16.18
CA LEU A 75 -11.70 1.23 -15.65
C LEU A 75 -12.07 1.42 -14.18
N LEU A 76 -13.35 1.21 -13.82
CA LEU A 76 -13.81 1.40 -12.45
C LEU A 76 -13.26 0.33 -11.49
N SER A 77 -13.32 -0.93 -11.85
CA SER A 77 -12.74 -1.98 -11.00
C SER A 77 -11.23 -1.82 -10.86
N GLY A 78 -10.54 -1.46 -11.94
CA GLY A 78 -9.12 -1.21 -11.96
C GLY A 78 -8.74 -0.11 -10.98
N ILE A 79 -9.42 1.05 -11.01
CA ILE A 79 -9.08 2.16 -10.12
C ILE A 79 -9.44 1.86 -8.66
N VAL A 80 -10.55 1.19 -8.37
CA VAL A 80 -10.92 0.79 -7.00
C VAL A 80 -9.88 -0.18 -6.43
N LEU A 81 -9.46 -1.18 -7.20
CA LEU A 81 -8.41 -2.12 -6.78
C LEU A 81 -7.03 -1.44 -6.69
N TRP A 82 -6.75 -0.46 -7.55
CA TRP A 82 -5.52 0.32 -7.46
C TRP A 82 -5.40 1.07 -6.14
N HIS A 83 -6.51 1.56 -5.60
CA HIS A 83 -6.51 2.20 -4.29
C HIS A 83 -6.07 1.27 -3.15
N VAL A 84 -6.14 -0.06 -3.31
CA VAL A 84 -5.57 -1.01 -2.34
C VAL A 84 -4.04 -0.88 -2.33
N VAL A 85 -3.40 -0.84 -3.50
CA VAL A 85 -1.94 -0.64 -3.63
C VAL A 85 -1.54 0.75 -3.12
N TYR A 86 -2.25 1.78 -3.60
CA TYR A 86 -1.98 3.17 -3.28
C TYR A 86 -2.04 3.42 -1.76
N GLN A 87 -3.16 3.07 -1.11
CA GLN A 87 -3.35 3.34 0.31
C GLN A 87 -2.39 2.53 1.18
N SER A 88 -2.11 1.27 0.83
CA SER A 88 -1.16 0.45 1.59
C SER A 88 0.28 0.96 1.48
N GLN A 89 0.69 1.41 0.29
CA GLN A 89 2.02 1.98 0.07
C GLN A 89 2.17 3.33 0.78
N ILE A 90 1.24 4.27 0.56
CA ILE A 90 1.32 5.61 1.14
C ILE A 90 1.23 5.56 2.66
N ALA A 91 0.36 4.72 3.25
CA ALA A 91 0.25 4.64 4.69
C ALA A 91 1.57 4.24 5.37
N LEU A 92 2.27 3.25 4.81
CA LEU A 92 3.52 2.75 5.39
C LEU A 92 4.69 3.71 5.14
N SER A 93 4.84 4.24 3.91
CA SER A 93 5.94 5.14 3.58
C SER A 93 5.81 6.49 4.28
N THR A 94 4.61 7.11 4.29
CA THR A 94 4.40 8.38 4.99
C THR A 94 4.50 8.24 6.50
N GLY A 95 4.12 7.09 7.07
CA GLY A 95 4.28 6.83 8.50
C GLY A 95 5.73 6.99 8.98
N LEU A 96 6.71 6.53 8.21
CA LEU A 96 8.13 6.74 8.53
C LEU A 96 8.60 8.16 8.17
N LEU A 97 8.16 8.71 7.04
CA LEU A 97 8.51 10.06 6.62
C LEU A 97 8.06 11.10 7.65
N GLU A 98 6.87 10.93 8.23
CA GLU A 98 6.37 11.81 9.31
C GLU A 98 7.27 11.84 10.54
N GLU A 99 7.85 10.69 10.93
CA GLU A 99 8.82 10.64 12.03
C GLU A 99 10.12 11.36 11.68
N THR A 100 10.50 11.32 10.40
CA THR A 100 11.67 12.04 9.89
C THR A 100 11.42 13.54 9.88
N TRP A 101 10.29 14.01 9.36
CA TRP A 101 9.93 15.43 9.31
C TRP A 101 9.73 16.06 10.68
N SER A 102 9.11 15.30 11.59
CA SER A 102 8.91 15.74 12.98
C SER A 102 10.15 15.65 13.84
N ARG A 103 11.29 15.19 13.28
CA ARG A 103 12.55 14.93 14.01
C ARG A 103 12.39 13.97 15.19
N ASN A 104 11.39 13.10 15.13
CA ASN A 104 11.05 12.19 16.22
C ASN A 104 11.78 10.84 16.17
N MET A 105 12.59 10.59 15.13
CA MET A 105 13.35 9.34 14.97
C MET A 105 14.26 9.03 16.16
N LEU A 106 14.89 10.05 16.76
CA LEU A 106 15.74 9.87 17.96
C LEU A 106 14.91 9.38 19.15
N ASN A 107 13.74 9.97 19.36
CA ASN A 107 12.87 9.56 20.46
C ASN A 107 12.40 8.11 20.29
N LEU A 108 12.12 7.69 19.06
CA LEU A 108 11.79 6.30 18.76
C LEU A 108 12.96 5.35 19.06
N MET A 109 14.19 5.74 18.71
CA MET A 109 15.37 4.90 18.92
C MET A 109 15.74 4.68 20.40
N VAL A 110 15.33 5.57 21.31
CA VAL A 110 15.56 5.40 22.75
C VAL A 110 14.43 4.62 23.45
N THR A 111 13.34 4.33 22.74
CA THR A 111 12.25 3.49 23.29
C THR A 111 12.62 1.99 23.22
N PRO A 112 12.11 1.16 24.12
CA PRO A 112 12.31 -0.30 24.07
C PRO A 112 11.45 -0.99 23.00
N MET A 113 11.22 -0.33 21.86
CA MET A 113 10.41 -0.81 20.75
C MET A 113 11.31 -1.26 19.60
N SER A 114 11.03 -2.43 19.06
CA SER A 114 11.73 -2.90 17.85
C SER A 114 11.20 -2.22 16.60
N GLU A 115 12.03 -2.20 15.55
CA GLU A 115 11.67 -1.67 14.23
C GLU A 115 10.47 -2.40 13.63
N LEU A 116 10.39 -3.72 13.88
CA LEU A 116 9.28 -4.54 13.42
C LEU A 116 7.97 -4.16 14.13
N GLU A 117 8.02 -3.91 15.44
CA GLU A 117 6.85 -3.46 16.21
C GLU A 117 6.35 -2.11 15.73
N TYR A 118 7.26 -1.20 15.40
CA TYR A 118 6.91 0.08 14.80
C TYR A 118 6.24 -0.11 13.43
N ALA A 119 6.88 -0.87 12.54
CA ALA A 119 6.34 -1.14 11.20
C ALA A 119 4.95 -1.79 11.27
N LEU A 120 4.76 -2.79 12.14
CA LEU A 120 3.46 -3.43 12.35
C LEU A 120 2.41 -2.45 12.89
N GLY A 121 2.80 -1.51 13.76
CA GLY A 121 1.90 -0.47 14.26
C GLY A 121 1.43 0.47 13.15
N VAL A 122 2.33 0.89 12.28
CA VAL A 122 2.02 1.72 11.11
C VAL A 122 1.18 0.93 10.08
N MET A 123 1.50 -0.35 9.83
CA MET A 123 0.71 -1.22 8.96
C MET A 123 -0.72 -1.40 9.48
N LEU A 124 -0.88 -1.63 10.80
CA LEU A 124 -2.19 -1.76 11.43
C LEU A 124 -3.03 -0.48 11.27
N PHE A 125 -2.42 0.68 11.46
CA PHE A 125 -3.08 1.96 11.17
C PHE A 125 -3.35 2.13 9.67
N GLY A 126 -2.43 1.70 8.81
CA GLY A 126 -2.57 1.70 7.36
C GLY A 126 -3.80 0.93 6.87
N MET A 127 -4.17 -0.17 7.57
CA MET A 127 -5.42 -0.90 7.27
C MET A 127 -6.65 -0.02 7.47
N VAL A 128 -6.67 0.84 8.50
CA VAL A 128 -7.78 1.78 8.72
C VAL A 128 -7.88 2.77 7.54
N LYS A 129 -6.76 3.37 7.13
CA LYS A 129 -6.71 4.27 5.97
C LYS A 129 -7.16 3.56 4.69
N LEU A 130 -6.72 2.31 4.50
CA LEU A 130 -7.10 1.50 3.35
C LEU A 130 -8.61 1.27 3.30
N PHE A 131 -9.24 0.85 4.41
CA PHE A 131 -10.67 0.64 4.45
C PHE A 131 -11.45 1.94 4.19
N VAL A 132 -10.99 3.08 4.70
CA VAL A 132 -11.60 4.38 4.42
C VAL A 132 -11.43 4.73 2.94
N GLY A 133 -10.22 4.69 2.39
CA GLY A 133 -9.94 5.08 1.00
C GLY A 133 -10.63 4.18 -0.03
N VAL A 134 -10.55 2.86 0.14
CA VAL A 134 -11.25 1.90 -0.74
C VAL A 134 -12.76 2.00 -0.56
N GLY A 135 -13.24 2.22 0.67
CA GLY A 135 -14.66 2.44 0.95
C GLY A 135 -15.19 3.69 0.25
N VAL A 136 -14.44 4.81 0.28
CA VAL A 136 -14.78 6.03 -0.47
C VAL A 136 -14.80 5.77 -1.98
N ALA A 137 -13.78 5.08 -2.51
CA ALA A 137 -13.73 4.73 -3.93
C ALA A 137 -14.94 3.89 -4.35
N ALA A 138 -15.25 2.84 -3.59
CA ALA A 138 -16.40 1.96 -3.86
C ALA A 138 -17.72 2.72 -3.74
N ALA A 139 -17.90 3.53 -2.70
CA ALA A 139 -19.11 4.35 -2.52
C ALA A 139 -19.29 5.37 -3.64
N THR A 140 -18.21 6.00 -4.10
CA THR A 140 -18.23 6.94 -5.23
C THR A 140 -18.59 6.21 -6.53
N ALA A 141 -18.03 5.03 -6.77
CA ALA A 141 -18.34 4.21 -7.94
C ALA A 141 -19.84 3.79 -7.94
N ALA A 142 -20.36 3.40 -6.79
CA ALA A 142 -21.77 3.04 -6.65
C ALA A 142 -22.70 4.25 -6.83
N ALA A 143 -22.40 5.38 -6.19
CA ALA A 143 -23.26 6.56 -6.16
C ALA A 143 -23.35 7.29 -7.52
N PHE A 144 -22.22 7.44 -8.21
CA PHE A 144 -22.14 8.23 -9.45
C PHE A 144 -22.24 7.39 -10.71
N TYR A 145 -21.92 6.11 -10.63
CA TYR A 145 -21.82 5.26 -11.82
C TYR A 145 -22.65 3.96 -11.73
N ALA A 146 -23.41 3.77 -10.65
CA ALA A 146 -24.18 2.54 -10.39
C ALA A 146 -23.31 1.26 -10.49
N PHE A 147 -21.99 1.39 -10.21
CA PHE A 147 -21.07 0.28 -10.23
C PHE A 147 -20.96 -0.34 -8.84
N ASP A 148 -21.47 -1.54 -8.70
CA ASP A 148 -21.45 -2.28 -7.43
C ASP A 148 -20.23 -3.20 -7.36
N VAL A 149 -19.24 -2.80 -6.56
CA VAL A 149 -18.02 -3.59 -6.33
C VAL A 149 -18.33 -4.93 -5.65
N THR A 150 -19.46 -5.04 -4.92
CA THR A 150 -19.83 -6.28 -4.23
C THR A 150 -20.19 -7.41 -5.19
N THR A 151 -20.54 -7.09 -6.44
CA THR A 151 -20.78 -8.08 -7.51
C THR A 151 -19.58 -8.94 -7.84
N LEU A 152 -18.36 -8.48 -7.49
CA LEU A 152 -17.11 -9.26 -7.61
C LEU A 152 -17.03 -10.41 -6.59
N GLY A 153 -17.91 -10.43 -5.59
CA GLY A 153 -17.97 -11.46 -4.58
C GLY A 153 -16.77 -11.49 -3.65
N PHE A 154 -16.70 -12.54 -2.83
CA PHE A 154 -15.58 -12.74 -1.91
C PHE A 154 -14.27 -13.12 -2.62
N ASP A 155 -14.33 -13.56 -3.86
CA ASP A 155 -13.16 -13.95 -4.67
C ASP A 155 -12.22 -12.78 -4.97
N ILE A 156 -12.68 -11.54 -4.78
CA ILE A 156 -11.83 -10.35 -4.87
C ILE A 156 -10.86 -10.21 -3.68
N LEU A 157 -11.17 -10.80 -2.52
CA LEU A 157 -10.34 -10.65 -1.31
C LEU A 157 -8.92 -11.21 -1.46
N PRO A 158 -8.68 -12.39 -2.05
CA PRO A 158 -7.32 -12.85 -2.32
C PRO A 158 -6.55 -11.93 -3.25
N VAL A 159 -7.21 -11.34 -4.26
CA VAL A 159 -6.59 -10.36 -5.16
C VAL A 159 -6.20 -9.10 -4.38
N ALA A 160 -7.12 -8.56 -3.58
CA ALA A 160 -6.89 -7.40 -2.73
C ALA A 160 -5.76 -7.65 -1.71
N ALA A 161 -5.68 -8.86 -1.14
CA ALA A 161 -4.61 -9.24 -0.21
C ALA A 161 -3.22 -9.21 -0.88
N VAL A 162 -3.10 -9.72 -2.10
CA VAL A 162 -1.85 -9.65 -2.87
C VAL A 162 -1.50 -8.21 -3.21
N LEU A 163 -2.47 -7.40 -3.68
CA LEU A 163 -2.26 -5.98 -3.99
C LEU A 163 -1.83 -5.17 -2.77
N LEU A 164 -2.39 -5.46 -1.59
CA LEU A 164 -1.98 -4.87 -0.32
C LEU A 164 -0.51 -5.19 0.00
N LEU A 165 -0.11 -6.46 -0.16
CA LEU A 165 1.28 -6.86 0.05
C LEU A 165 2.22 -6.18 -0.94
N VAL A 166 1.83 -6.04 -2.20
CA VAL A 166 2.61 -5.28 -3.21
C VAL A 166 2.80 -3.84 -2.77
N GLY A 167 1.75 -3.18 -2.27
CA GLY A 167 1.84 -1.82 -1.76
C GLY A 167 2.86 -1.70 -0.61
N TRP A 168 2.87 -2.67 0.33
CA TRP A 168 3.88 -2.71 1.40
C TRP A 168 5.29 -2.95 0.88
N VAL A 169 5.46 -3.81 -0.13
CA VAL A 169 6.77 -4.03 -0.78
C VAL A 169 7.29 -2.73 -1.40
N ILE A 170 6.45 -2.02 -2.14
CA ILE A 170 6.82 -0.72 -2.72
C ILE A 170 7.18 0.28 -1.62
N ALA A 171 6.39 0.34 -0.54
CA ALA A 171 6.67 1.21 0.60
C ALA A 171 8.04 0.93 1.24
N LEU A 172 8.39 -0.35 1.42
CA LEU A 172 9.69 -0.73 1.96
C LEU A 172 10.85 -0.28 1.06
N PHE A 173 10.73 -0.40 -0.26
CA PHE A 173 11.74 0.13 -1.18
C PHE A 173 11.87 1.65 -1.05
N VAL A 174 10.76 2.38 -1.01
CA VAL A 174 10.75 3.83 -0.80
C VAL A 174 11.42 4.19 0.52
N ILE A 175 11.06 3.51 1.61
CA ILE A 175 11.69 3.71 2.93
C ILE A 175 13.20 3.51 2.87
N GLY A 176 13.67 2.42 2.25
CA GLY A 176 15.10 2.15 2.11
C GLY A 176 15.83 3.23 1.32
N ILE A 177 15.22 3.75 0.25
CA ILE A 177 15.78 4.84 -0.56
C ILE A 177 15.84 6.14 0.26
N VAL A 178 14.78 6.48 0.99
CA VAL A 178 14.74 7.67 1.84
C VAL A 178 15.76 7.59 2.97
N LEU A 179 15.93 6.43 3.61
CA LEU A 179 17.00 6.21 4.61
C LEU A 179 18.39 6.40 4.03
N ARG A 180 18.59 6.12 2.73
CA ARG A 180 19.88 6.25 2.05
C ARG A 180 20.20 7.67 1.58
N PHE A 181 19.21 8.35 1.00
CA PHE A 181 19.38 9.62 0.29
C PHE A 181 18.74 10.82 1.01
N GLY A 182 17.97 10.58 2.05
CA GLY A 182 17.32 11.62 2.85
C GLY A 182 15.97 12.08 2.29
N SER A 183 15.46 13.18 2.85
CA SER A 183 14.12 13.73 2.53
C SER A 183 13.97 14.15 1.06
N GLY A 184 15.06 14.49 0.37
CA GLY A 184 15.02 14.79 -1.07
C GLY A 184 14.51 13.62 -1.94
N ALA A 185 14.55 12.38 -1.41
CA ALA A 185 14.04 11.20 -2.10
C ALA A 185 12.53 10.97 -1.87
N GLU A 186 11.85 11.84 -1.16
CA GLU A 186 10.41 11.74 -0.88
C GLU A 186 9.56 11.70 -2.15
N ALA A 187 9.94 12.48 -3.16
CA ALA A 187 9.27 12.47 -4.46
C ALA A 187 9.19 11.06 -5.08
N LEU A 188 10.09 10.15 -4.72
CA LEU A 188 10.06 8.76 -5.16
C LEU A 188 8.88 7.97 -4.56
N ALA A 189 8.38 8.37 -3.39
CA ALA A 189 7.18 7.74 -2.79
C ALA A 189 5.98 7.83 -3.73
N TRP A 190 5.85 8.97 -4.40
CA TRP A 190 4.79 9.24 -5.36
C TRP A 190 5.17 8.77 -6.77
N GLY A 191 6.40 9.05 -7.19
CA GLY A 191 6.89 8.73 -8.53
C GLY A 191 6.84 7.24 -8.87
N ILE A 192 7.18 6.36 -7.93
CA ILE A 192 7.12 4.91 -8.15
C ILE A 192 5.69 4.45 -8.42
N LEU A 193 4.70 4.96 -7.68
CA LEU A 193 3.29 4.61 -7.91
C LEU A 193 2.82 5.02 -9.30
N PHE A 194 3.13 6.26 -9.70
CA PHE A 194 2.79 6.75 -11.04
C PHE A 194 3.50 5.99 -12.17
N MET A 195 4.65 5.40 -11.90
CA MET A 195 5.35 4.54 -12.86
C MET A 195 4.77 3.12 -12.91
N VAL A 196 4.47 2.53 -11.76
CA VAL A 196 3.92 1.16 -11.65
C VAL A 196 2.49 1.08 -12.19
N MET A 197 1.66 2.09 -11.97
CA MET A 197 0.26 2.11 -12.34
C MET A 197 0.01 1.81 -13.83
N PRO A 198 0.59 2.52 -14.80
CA PRO A 198 0.37 2.24 -16.22
C PRO A 198 0.96 0.89 -16.66
N LEU A 199 2.05 0.43 -16.03
CA LEU A 199 2.68 -0.84 -16.35
C LEU A 199 1.89 -2.03 -15.82
N SER A 200 1.12 -1.85 -14.75
CA SER A 200 0.38 -2.93 -14.07
C SER A 200 -0.88 -3.40 -14.82
N GLY A 201 -1.21 -2.77 -15.94
CA GLY A 201 -2.43 -3.11 -16.65
C GLY A 201 -3.72 -2.76 -15.87
N VAL A 202 -3.69 -1.73 -15.03
CA VAL A 202 -4.83 -1.28 -14.22
C VAL A 202 -6.04 -0.93 -15.09
N PHE A 203 -5.79 -0.20 -16.20
CA PHE A 203 -6.85 0.37 -17.06
C PHE A 203 -6.99 -0.34 -18.40
N TYR A 204 -5.99 -1.09 -18.81
CA TYR A 204 -5.93 -1.77 -20.11
C TYR A 204 -5.07 -3.05 -19.99
N PRO A 205 -5.27 -4.03 -20.87
CA PRO A 205 -4.43 -5.22 -20.90
C PRO A 205 -2.99 -4.84 -21.30
N THR A 206 -2.00 -5.51 -20.72
CA THR A 206 -0.56 -5.21 -20.94
C THR A 206 -0.12 -5.28 -22.41
N ARG A 207 -0.82 -6.07 -23.25
CA ARG A 207 -0.62 -6.13 -24.71
C ARG A 207 -0.87 -4.80 -25.43
N ALA A 208 -1.57 -3.85 -24.80
CA ALA A 208 -1.78 -2.50 -25.34
C ALA A 208 -0.57 -1.58 -25.15
N LEU A 209 0.39 -1.98 -24.30
CA LEU A 209 1.64 -1.28 -24.09
C LEU A 209 2.57 -1.43 -25.31
N PRO A 210 3.48 -0.46 -25.54
CA PRO A 210 4.58 -0.61 -26.49
C PRO A 210 5.37 -1.89 -26.21
N ALA A 211 5.81 -2.59 -27.27
CA ALA A 211 6.42 -3.91 -27.16
C ALA A 211 7.62 -3.97 -26.21
N PHE A 212 8.42 -2.91 -26.14
CA PHE A 212 9.58 -2.85 -25.24
C PHE A 212 9.22 -2.73 -23.76
N LEU A 213 7.99 -2.28 -23.40
CA LEU A 213 7.50 -2.20 -22.02
C LEU A 213 6.78 -3.47 -21.55
N GLN A 214 6.32 -4.30 -22.48
CA GLN A 214 5.56 -5.50 -22.14
C GLN A 214 6.32 -6.49 -21.25
N PRO A 215 7.62 -6.80 -21.49
CA PRO A 215 8.37 -7.67 -20.60
C PRO A 215 8.47 -7.13 -19.17
N LEU A 216 8.66 -5.81 -19.03
CA LEU A 216 8.70 -5.15 -17.73
C LEU A 216 7.34 -5.23 -17.03
N ALA A 217 6.26 -4.98 -17.76
CA ALA A 217 4.91 -5.09 -17.24
C ALA A 217 4.59 -6.51 -16.74
N VAL A 218 4.94 -7.54 -17.52
CA VAL A 218 4.72 -8.94 -17.14
C VAL A 218 5.57 -9.35 -15.93
N ALA A 219 6.72 -8.73 -15.70
CA ALA A 219 7.54 -9.00 -14.52
C ALA A 219 6.93 -8.45 -13.21
N LEU A 220 5.96 -7.52 -13.29
CA LEU A 220 5.33 -6.93 -12.13
C LEU A 220 4.26 -7.86 -11.51
N PRO A 221 4.30 -8.12 -10.19
CA PRO A 221 3.25 -8.89 -9.50
C PRO A 221 1.85 -8.29 -9.68
N THR A 222 1.75 -6.96 -9.71
CA THR A 222 0.51 -6.22 -9.92
C THR A 222 -0.19 -6.62 -11.21
N THR A 223 0.53 -6.84 -12.29
CA THR A 223 -0.02 -7.25 -13.58
C THR A 223 -0.82 -8.55 -13.48
N HIS A 224 -0.26 -9.53 -12.80
CA HIS A 224 -0.91 -10.82 -12.59
C HIS A 224 -2.10 -10.72 -11.62
N ALA A 225 -1.97 -9.91 -10.57
CA ALA A 225 -3.07 -9.65 -9.64
C ALA A 225 -4.26 -8.95 -10.36
N PHE A 226 -3.98 -7.92 -11.18
CA PHE A 226 -5.03 -7.27 -11.97
C PHE A 226 -5.61 -8.16 -13.06
N ALA A 227 -4.81 -9.08 -13.64
CA ALA A 227 -5.34 -10.07 -14.57
C ALA A 227 -6.31 -11.03 -13.88
N ALA A 228 -5.98 -11.50 -12.67
CA ALA A 228 -6.89 -12.34 -11.88
C ALA A 228 -8.17 -11.58 -11.49
N GLY A 229 -8.08 -10.30 -11.09
CA GLY A 229 -9.23 -9.47 -10.78
C GLY A 229 -10.15 -9.23 -11.98
N ARG A 230 -9.59 -9.05 -13.17
CA ARG A 230 -10.37 -8.92 -14.41
C ARG A 230 -11.14 -10.19 -14.80
N ALA A 231 -10.53 -11.36 -14.59
CA ALA A 231 -11.20 -12.61 -14.85
C ALA A 231 -12.50 -12.78 -14.04
N LEU A 232 -12.56 -12.18 -12.84
CA LEU A 232 -13.78 -12.14 -12.05
C LEU A 232 -14.88 -11.28 -12.71
N LEU A 233 -14.50 -10.15 -13.32
CA LEU A 233 -15.44 -9.31 -14.07
C LEU A 233 -16.00 -10.02 -15.31
N ASP A 234 -15.18 -10.84 -15.96
CA ASP A 234 -15.54 -11.63 -17.13
C ASP A 234 -16.28 -12.94 -16.76
N HIS A 235 -16.67 -13.09 -15.49
CA HIS A 235 -17.34 -14.29 -14.94
C HIS A 235 -16.58 -15.60 -15.17
N GLN A 236 -15.26 -15.54 -15.37
CA GLN A 236 -14.39 -16.71 -15.57
C GLN A 236 -13.96 -17.36 -14.25
N GLY A 237 -14.37 -16.78 -13.11
CA GLY A 237 -13.89 -17.19 -11.79
C GLY A 237 -12.45 -16.74 -11.49
N LEU A 238 -12.00 -17.04 -10.27
CA LEU A 238 -10.66 -16.63 -9.81
C LEU A 238 -9.58 -17.45 -10.51
N GLN A 239 -8.69 -16.79 -11.22
CA GLN A 239 -7.54 -17.43 -11.88
C GLN A 239 -6.41 -17.66 -10.89
N TRP A 240 -6.43 -18.79 -10.20
CA TRP A 240 -5.44 -19.18 -9.19
C TRP A 240 -4.01 -19.20 -9.72
N GLY A 241 -3.79 -19.55 -11.01
CA GLY A 241 -2.46 -19.52 -11.63
C GLY A 241 -1.86 -18.11 -11.65
N GLN A 242 -2.64 -17.11 -12.08
CA GLN A 242 -2.22 -15.72 -12.08
C GLN A 242 -2.00 -15.21 -10.66
N LEU A 243 -2.90 -15.54 -9.74
CA LEU A 243 -2.80 -15.13 -8.34
C LEU A 243 -1.58 -15.76 -7.65
N ALA A 244 -1.26 -17.02 -7.95
CA ALA A 244 -0.07 -17.69 -7.43
C ALA A 244 1.21 -17.01 -7.92
N ILE A 245 1.31 -16.69 -9.22
CA ILE A 245 2.46 -15.94 -9.76
C ILE A 245 2.59 -14.59 -9.06
N ALA A 246 1.49 -13.84 -8.93
CA ALA A 246 1.47 -12.56 -8.24
C ALA A 246 1.92 -12.70 -6.78
N GLY A 247 1.38 -13.67 -6.05
CA GLY A 247 1.71 -13.91 -4.65
C GLY A 247 3.16 -14.33 -4.44
N LEU A 248 3.66 -15.31 -5.20
CA LEU A 248 5.03 -15.79 -5.07
C LEU A 248 6.06 -14.72 -5.44
N SER A 249 5.83 -13.99 -6.54
CA SER A 249 6.70 -12.88 -6.93
C SER A 249 6.66 -11.74 -5.91
N THR A 250 5.50 -11.43 -5.32
CA THR A 250 5.39 -10.45 -4.23
C THR A 250 6.15 -10.90 -2.99
N LEU A 251 6.06 -12.17 -2.59
CA LEU A 251 6.81 -12.71 -1.45
C LEU A 251 8.33 -12.67 -1.69
N ALA A 252 8.77 -13.01 -2.90
CA ALA A 252 10.18 -12.89 -3.27
C ALA A 252 10.67 -11.43 -3.17
N LEU A 253 9.90 -10.48 -3.72
CA LEU A 253 10.20 -9.05 -3.62
C LEU A 253 10.13 -8.54 -2.18
N LEU A 254 9.25 -9.07 -1.33
CA LEU A 254 9.17 -8.73 0.09
C LEU A 254 10.47 -9.10 0.82
N VAL A 255 11.02 -10.29 0.57
CA VAL A 255 12.31 -10.70 1.14
C VAL A 255 13.42 -9.72 0.71
N VAL A 256 13.48 -9.38 -0.57
CA VAL A 256 14.45 -8.42 -1.11
C VAL A 256 14.26 -7.03 -0.49
N ALA A 257 13.03 -6.55 -0.36
CA ALA A 257 12.70 -5.25 0.22
C ALA A 257 13.09 -5.17 1.69
N VAL A 258 12.78 -6.21 2.49
CA VAL A 258 13.17 -6.29 3.90
C VAL A 258 14.70 -6.31 4.05
N ALA A 259 15.40 -7.10 3.25
CA ALA A 259 16.86 -7.13 3.26
C ALA A 259 17.44 -5.75 2.88
N PHE A 260 16.87 -5.09 1.87
CA PHE A 260 17.27 -3.76 1.44
C PHE A 260 17.08 -2.70 2.54
N VAL A 261 15.89 -2.65 3.16
CA VAL A 261 15.64 -1.71 4.29
C VAL A 261 16.58 -1.97 5.45
N SER A 262 16.80 -3.24 5.82
CA SER A 262 17.70 -3.61 6.91
C SER A 262 19.14 -3.16 6.64
N ALA A 263 19.62 -3.34 5.41
CA ALA A 263 20.94 -2.86 4.98
C ALA A 263 21.03 -1.33 5.02
N MET A 264 20.00 -0.62 4.53
CA MET A 264 19.96 0.86 4.53
C MET A 264 19.89 1.42 5.95
N LEU A 265 19.15 0.78 6.84
CA LEU A 265 19.07 1.16 8.25
C LEU A 265 20.40 0.94 8.97
N GLY A 266 21.10 -0.16 8.69
CA GLY A 266 22.47 -0.38 9.17
C GLY A 266 23.45 0.69 8.72
N LEU A 267 23.36 1.14 7.45
CA LEU A 267 24.16 2.25 6.93
C LEU A 267 23.79 3.58 7.58
N PHE A 268 22.49 3.83 7.77
CA PHE A 268 21.96 5.02 8.44
C PHE A 268 22.53 5.16 9.86
N ARG A 269 22.53 4.09 10.64
CA ARG A 269 23.10 4.04 12.01
C ARG A 269 24.60 4.30 12.02
N LYS A 270 25.36 3.71 11.08
CA LYS A 270 26.83 3.87 11.00
C LYS A 270 27.27 5.28 10.60
N ARG A 271 26.47 5.97 9.78
CA ARG A 271 26.84 7.31 9.25
C ARG A 271 26.42 8.47 10.14
N GLY A 272 25.70 8.23 11.25
CA GLY A 272 25.25 9.28 12.16
C GLY A 272 24.35 10.34 11.49
N TYR A 273 23.58 9.97 10.47
CA TYR A 273 22.74 10.88 9.68
C TYR A 273 21.64 11.57 10.49
N VAL A 274 21.48 11.21 11.76
CA VAL A 274 20.52 11.85 12.68
C VAL A 274 20.79 13.35 12.85
N THR A 275 21.99 13.82 12.56
CA THR A 275 22.41 15.22 12.73
C THR A 275 22.47 16.03 11.43
N ARG A 276 22.33 15.43 10.26
CA ARG A 276 22.47 16.12 8.96
C ARG A 276 21.18 16.72 8.37
N TYR A 277 20.07 16.62 9.08
CA TYR A 277 18.81 17.27 8.69
C TYR A 277 18.60 18.61 9.41
N THR A 278 19.70 19.27 9.73
CA THR A 278 19.70 20.69 10.17
C THR A 278 20.02 21.58 9.00
#